data_17789d9d06880b973fc499b0a9b0ee59
#
_entry.id   17789d9d06880b973fc499b0a9b0ee59
#
_cell.length_a   1.000
_cell.length_b   1.000
_cell.length_c   1.000
_cell.angle_alpha   90.00
_cell.angle_beta   90.00
_cell.angle_gamma   90.00
#
_symmetry.space_group_name_H-M   'P 1'
#
loop_
_entity.id
_entity.type
_entity.pdbx_description
1 polymer ?
#
loop_
_entity_poly.entity_id
_entity_poly.type
_entity_poly.pdbx_seq_one_letter_code
_entity_poly.pdbx_strand_id
1 'polypeptide(L)' 'NRFKIQASQPKTWPDGCLGLAKPGEFCTQALVQGWRIVLTDKQKTWVYRTDSSGANLRLEK' A
#
# COMPACT_ATOMS: atom_id res chain seq x y z
N ASN A 1 14.27 -5.16 16.18
CA ASN A 1 13.42 -5.06 15.01
C ASN A 1 14.22 -5.35 13.75
N ARG A 2 13.75 -6.30 12.97
CA ARG A 2 14.49 -6.83 11.82
C ARG A 2 13.98 -6.34 10.50
N PHE A 3 12.90 -5.59 10.50
CA PHE A 3 12.33 -5.09 9.25
C PHE A 3 13.10 -3.87 8.78
N LYS A 4 13.30 -3.83 7.48
CA LYS A 4 13.90 -2.66 6.83
C LYS A 4 13.01 -2.22 5.69
N ILE A 5 12.92 -0.92 5.50
CA ILE A 5 12.28 -0.38 4.31
C ILE A 5 13.28 -0.51 3.17
N GLN A 6 12.99 -1.41 2.24
CA GLN A 6 13.84 -1.63 1.08
C GLN A 6 13.63 -0.54 0.05
N ALA A 7 12.38 -0.13 -0.13
CA ALA A 7 12.04 0.91 -1.09
C ALA A 7 10.74 1.56 -0.68
N SER A 8 10.61 2.85 -0.97
CA SER A 8 9.33 3.55 -0.86
C SER A 8 9.21 4.48 -2.04
N GLN A 9 8.06 4.47 -2.69
CA GLN A 9 7.82 5.25 -3.89
C GLN A 9 6.46 5.93 -3.78
N PRO A 10 6.36 7.21 -4.15
CA PRO A 10 5.06 7.85 -4.26
C PRO A 10 4.28 7.20 -5.41
N LYS A 11 3.00 6.97 -5.18
CA LYS A 11 2.11 6.36 -6.17
C LYS A 11 0.76 7.05 -6.11
N THR A 12 0.08 7.05 -7.25
CA THR A 12 -1.31 7.47 -7.33
C THR A 12 -2.16 6.22 -7.53
N TRP A 13 -3.04 5.95 -6.58
CA TRP A 13 -3.89 4.76 -6.63
C TRP A 13 -5.20 5.08 -7.35
N PRO A 14 -5.79 4.10 -8.03
CA PRO A 14 -6.99 4.34 -8.85
C PRO A 14 -8.26 4.58 -8.05
N ASP A 15 -8.29 4.17 -6.77
CA ASP A 15 -9.49 4.27 -5.96
C ASP A 15 -9.14 4.32 -4.48
N GLY A 16 -10.17 4.48 -3.64
CA GLY A 16 -9.99 4.58 -2.19
C GLY A 16 -9.53 3.29 -1.52
N CYS A 17 -9.57 2.16 -2.22
CA CYS A 17 -9.03 0.90 -1.73
C CYS A 17 -7.61 0.65 -2.20
N LEU A 18 -6.96 1.67 -2.74
CA LEU A 18 -5.58 1.62 -3.19
C LEU A 18 -5.35 0.56 -4.29
N GLY A 19 -6.40 0.28 -5.07
CA GLY A 19 -6.33 -0.72 -6.12
C GLY A 19 -6.39 -2.16 -5.62
N LEU A 20 -6.73 -2.37 -4.35
CA LEU A 20 -6.73 -3.69 -3.72
C LEU A 20 -8.10 -4.04 -3.16
N ALA A 21 -9.17 -3.65 -3.84
CA ALA A 21 -10.53 -3.94 -3.40
C ALA A 21 -10.75 -5.45 -3.33
N LYS A 22 -11.40 -5.88 -2.26
CA LYS A 22 -11.84 -7.27 -2.11
C LYS A 22 -13.15 -7.47 -2.85
N PRO A 23 -13.50 -8.70 -3.22
CA PRO A 23 -14.80 -8.97 -3.82
C PRO A 23 -15.92 -8.42 -2.94
N GLY A 24 -16.83 -7.66 -3.55
CA GLY A 24 -17.94 -7.04 -2.85
C GLY A 24 -17.62 -5.78 -2.07
N GLU A 25 -16.37 -5.37 -2.03
CA GLU A 25 -15.96 -4.15 -1.35
C GLU A 25 -16.23 -2.94 -2.23
N PHE A 26 -16.84 -1.91 -1.65
CA PHE A 26 -17.09 -0.65 -2.34
C PHE A 26 -16.00 0.35 -1.97
N CYS A 27 -15.45 0.99 -2.98
CA CYS A 27 -14.35 1.93 -2.80
C CYS A 27 -14.71 3.27 -3.45
N THR A 28 -14.24 4.35 -2.84
CA THR A 28 -14.37 5.67 -3.43
C THR A 28 -13.69 5.69 -4.80
N GLN A 29 -14.42 6.15 -5.82
CA GLN A 29 -13.91 6.20 -7.19
C GLN A 29 -13.15 7.50 -7.43
N ALA A 30 -12.13 7.75 -6.64
CA ALA A 30 -11.30 8.93 -6.73
C ALA A 30 -9.84 8.52 -6.64
N LEU A 31 -8.98 9.23 -7.35
CA LEU A 31 -7.54 8.99 -7.26
C LEU A 31 -7.05 9.31 -5.86
N VAL A 32 -6.20 8.45 -5.34
CA VAL A 32 -5.63 8.61 -4.00
C VAL A 32 -4.12 8.63 -4.13
N GLN A 33 -3.52 9.73 -3.69
CA GLN A 33 -2.08 9.80 -3.62
C GLN A 33 -1.58 9.08 -2.38
N GLY A 34 -0.49 8.35 -2.54
CA GLY A 34 0.04 7.61 -1.43
C GLY A 34 1.42 7.05 -1.74
N TRP A 35 1.72 5.93 -1.11
CA TRP A 35 3.05 5.33 -1.18
C TRP A 35 2.95 3.83 -1.38
N ARG A 36 3.90 3.31 -2.11
CA ARG A 36 4.14 1.86 -2.20
C ARG A 36 5.42 1.61 -1.42
N ILE A 37 5.31 0.81 -0.36
CA ILE A 37 6.42 0.59 0.56
C ILE A 37 6.79 -0.89 0.53
N VAL A 38 8.05 -1.17 0.26
CA VAL A 38 8.57 -2.54 0.27
C VAL A 38 9.39 -2.71 1.54
N LEU A 39 8.92 -3.62 2.39
CA LEU A 39 9.60 -4.00 3.62
C LEU A 39 10.22 -5.36 3.44
N THR A 40 11.39 -5.54 3.97
CA THR A 40 12.06 -6.82 3.90
C THR A 40 12.72 -7.16 5.24
N ASP A 41 12.77 -8.44 5.52
CA ASP A 41 13.69 -8.98 6.52
C ASP A 41 14.65 -9.94 5.80
N LYS A 42 15.30 -10.80 6.53
CA LYS A 42 16.27 -11.71 5.92
C LYS A 42 15.65 -12.78 5.05
N GLN A 43 14.35 -13.04 5.19
CA GLN A 43 13.71 -14.18 4.56
C GLN A 43 12.52 -13.82 3.69
N LYS A 44 11.84 -12.71 3.99
CA LYS A 44 10.58 -12.37 3.34
C LYS A 44 10.55 -10.91 2.94
N THR A 45 9.72 -10.64 1.97
CA THR A 45 9.44 -9.29 1.49
C THR A 45 7.94 -9.06 1.53
N TRP A 46 7.55 -7.91 2.06
CA TRP A 46 6.14 -7.48 2.08
C TRP A 46 6.02 -6.18 1.31
N VAL A 47 4.93 -6.04 0.59
CA VAL A 47 4.64 -4.81 -0.15
C VAL A 47 3.34 -4.25 0.37
N TYR A 48 3.40 -3.01 0.85
CA TYR A 48 2.23 -2.30 1.38
C TYR A 48 1.88 -1.12 0.50
N ARG A 49 0.60 -0.84 0.42
CA ARG A 49 0.08 0.37 -0.21
C ARG A 49 -0.54 1.25 0.86
N THR A 50 -0.21 2.53 0.84
CA THR A 50 -0.77 3.49 1.79
C THR A 50 -1.32 4.70 1.05
N ASP A 51 -2.16 5.48 1.74
CA ASP A 51 -2.49 6.82 1.29
C ASP A 51 -1.42 7.81 1.77
N SER A 52 -1.59 9.09 1.44
CA SER A 52 -0.56 10.10 1.77
C SER A 52 -0.40 10.33 3.26
N SER A 53 -1.46 10.09 4.04
CA SER A 53 -1.42 10.27 5.49
C SER A 53 -0.95 9.03 6.23
N GLY A 54 -0.92 7.87 5.56
CA GLY A 54 -0.63 6.61 6.22
C GLY A 54 -1.79 6.04 7.01
N ALA A 55 -2.95 6.67 6.98
CA ALA A 55 -4.12 6.21 7.72
C ALA A 55 -4.74 4.96 7.10
N ASN A 56 -4.62 4.79 5.80
CA ASN A 56 -5.14 3.65 5.07
C ASN A 56 -3.97 2.82 4.58
N LEU A 57 -3.92 1.56 5.02
CA LEU A 57 -2.80 0.69 4.73
C LEU A 57 -3.32 -0.67 4.28
N ARG A 58 -2.83 -1.15 3.15
CA ARG A 58 -3.21 -2.46 2.65
C ARG A 58 -1.98 -3.24 2.24
N LEU A 59 -1.99 -4.52 2.53
CA LEU A 59 -0.92 -5.43 2.13
C LEU A 59 -1.16 -5.88 0.70
N GLU A 60 -0.20 -5.58 -0.18
CA GLU A 60 -0.28 -5.99 -1.57
C GLU A 60 0.14 -7.45 -1.74
N LYS A 61 1.17 -7.84 -0.96
CA LYS A 61 1.73 -9.17 -1.16
C LYS A 61 2.47 -9.65 0.08
#